data_0e72f02ca7da055a4ee86ea57ca006fe
#
_entry.id   0e72f02ca7da055a4ee86ea57ca006fe
#
_cell.length_a   1.000
_cell.length_b   1.000
_cell.length_c   1.000
_cell.angle_alpha   90.00
_cell.angle_beta   90.00
_cell.angle_gamma   90.00
#
_symmetry.space_group_name_H-M   'P 1'
#
loop_
_entity.id
_entity.type
_entity.pdbx_description
1 polymer ?
#
loop_
_entity_poly.entity_id
_entity_poly.type
_entity_poly.pdbx_seq_one_letter_code
_entity_poly.pdbx_strand_id
1 'polypeptide(L)'
;AADDKGQLMTFVEACRAWRAVHGELPANLTIFLEGEEESGSPSLVPFLQGHADELRADLALICDTGLFADRVPAIVTQLRGMLQEEVTVRGASRDLHSGLYGGAAMNPIRVLAAVLAGLHDASGRVTVPGFYDGVLELPEELRAAWAALEFDHEAFLGAVGLRHPAGEAGRLPLEMLWSRPTAEPNGIAGGYAGEGFKTVLPAEASAKISFRLVGDQDPQAIRESFREMVRARVPADAEVSFVGHGASPASRMDTSSPAFEAARRALSDEWGTEAAFVGSGGSIPVAGYFKSVLGMDSLLAGWGKDDDGLHAPNEKYDVESFHKGTRSWARVLAALR
;
A
#
# COMPACT_ATOMS: atom_id res chain seq x y z
N ALA A 1 17.64 6.09 -4.62
CA ALA A 1 18.11 5.95 -6.02
C ALA A 1 17.01 5.31 -6.86
N ALA A 2 16.47 4.18 -6.45
CA ALA A 2 15.35 3.51 -7.11
C ALA A 2 14.03 4.21 -6.81
N ASP A 3 13.92 4.77 -5.66
CA ASP A 3 12.75 5.47 -5.13
C ASP A 3 13.05 6.97 -5.00
N ASP A 4 12.57 7.77 -5.97
CA ASP A 4 12.12 7.42 -7.33
C ASP A 4 13.00 8.12 -8.41
N LYS A 5 14.10 8.80 -8.00
CA LYS A 5 14.92 9.63 -8.90
C LYS A 5 15.49 8.88 -10.11
N GLY A 6 15.90 7.62 -9.92
CA GLY A 6 16.42 6.79 -11.00
C GLY A 6 15.32 6.48 -12.03
N GLN A 7 14.13 6.14 -11.59
CA GLN A 7 12.99 5.84 -12.45
C GLN A 7 12.48 7.10 -13.16
N LEU A 8 12.34 8.22 -12.44
CA LEU A 8 12.04 9.52 -13.04
C LEU A 8 12.99 9.84 -14.20
N MET A 9 14.29 9.62 -14.01
CA MET A 9 15.30 9.90 -15.05
C MET A 9 15.12 9.00 -16.27
N THR A 10 14.61 7.78 -16.15
CA THR A 10 14.31 6.94 -17.33
C THR A 10 13.27 7.59 -18.24
N PHE A 11 12.25 8.23 -17.66
CA PHE A 11 11.24 8.97 -18.41
C PHE A 11 11.81 10.23 -19.09
N VAL A 12 12.63 10.99 -18.35
CA VAL A 12 13.29 12.19 -18.90
C VAL A 12 14.21 11.82 -20.07
N GLU A 13 14.99 10.76 -19.95
CA GLU A 13 15.88 10.30 -21.03
C GLU A 13 15.10 9.74 -22.25
N ALA A 14 13.94 9.11 -22.04
CA ALA A 14 13.06 8.74 -23.14
C ALA A 14 12.57 9.98 -23.92
N CYS A 15 12.15 11.01 -23.23
CA CYS A 15 11.76 12.29 -23.86
C CYS A 15 12.93 12.94 -24.61
N ARG A 16 14.14 12.94 -24.03
CA ARG A 16 15.36 13.46 -24.69
C ARG A 16 15.67 12.69 -25.97
N ALA A 17 15.59 11.35 -25.91
CA ALA A 17 15.82 10.50 -27.07
C ALA A 17 14.84 10.78 -28.21
N TRP A 18 13.53 10.92 -27.87
CA TRP A 18 12.50 11.29 -28.84
C TRP A 18 12.81 12.61 -29.54
N ARG A 19 13.12 13.63 -28.78
CA ARG A 19 13.47 14.95 -29.36
C ARG A 19 14.73 14.89 -30.20
N ALA A 20 15.72 14.14 -29.79
CA ALA A 20 16.98 14.02 -30.54
C ALA A 20 16.79 13.31 -31.89
N VAL A 21 15.91 12.30 -31.96
CA VAL A 21 15.68 11.49 -33.17
C VAL A 21 14.63 12.12 -34.10
N HIS A 22 13.53 12.64 -33.53
CA HIS A 22 12.35 13.07 -34.28
C HIS A 22 12.14 14.59 -34.29
N GLY A 23 12.86 15.35 -33.47
CA GLY A 23 12.72 16.79 -33.33
C GLY A 23 11.57 17.24 -32.42
N GLU A 24 10.61 16.35 -32.15
CA GLU A 24 9.42 16.61 -31.34
C GLU A 24 9.09 15.42 -30.43
N LEU A 25 8.22 15.60 -29.47
CA LEU A 25 7.67 14.52 -28.65
C LEU A 25 6.45 13.90 -29.35
N PRO A 26 6.15 12.61 -29.09
CA PRO A 26 5.04 11.91 -29.77
C PRO A 26 3.65 12.34 -29.28
N ALA A 27 3.58 13.04 -28.15
CA ALA A 27 2.35 13.56 -27.54
C ALA A 27 2.65 14.86 -26.77
N ASN A 28 1.59 15.58 -26.37
CA ASN A 28 1.71 16.66 -25.41
C ASN A 28 1.98 16.09 -24.03
N LEU A 29 3.06 16.52 -23.39
CA LEU A 29 3.48 16.00 -22.09
C LEU A 29 3.56 17.15 -21.07
N THR A 30 2.90 16.96 -19.94
CA THR A 30 3.09 17.76 -18.73
C THR A 30 3.86 16.89 -17.73
N ILE A 31 5.00 17.39 -17.24
CA ILE A 31 5.78 16.68 -16.21
C ILE A 31 5.43 17.29 -14.87
N PHE A 32 4.87 16.49 -14.00
CA PHE A 32 4.52 16.85 -12.63
C PHE A 32 5.51 16.17 -11.67
N LEU A 33 6.25 16.95 -10.89
CA LEU A 33 7.24 16.47 -9.93
C LEU A 33 6.82 16.87 -8.53
N GLU A 34 6.79 15.91 -7.64
CA GLU A 34 6.49 16.09 -6.23
C GLU A 34 7.72 15.81 -5.36
N GLY A 35 7.90 16.59 -4.30
CA GLY A 35 9.00 16.42 -3.35
C GLY A 35 8.53 16.08 -1.93
N GLU A 36 7.24 15.77 -1.72
CA GLU A 36 6.64 15.52 -0.40
C GLU A 36 6.05 14.11 -0.28
N GLU A 37 6.21 13.25 -1.30
CA GLU A 37 5.57 11.93 -1.33
C GLU A 37 5.88 11.14 -0.05
N GLU A 38 7.15 11.06 0.34
CA GLU A 38 7.64 10.32 1.50
C GLU A 38 7.23 10.92 2.85
N SER A 39 6.69 12.13 2.83
CA SER A 39 6.17 12.81 4.03
C SER A 39 4.64 12.95 4.04
N GLY A 40 3.95 12.22 3.14
CA GLY A 40 2.49 12.14 3.07
C GLY A 40 1.82 13.23 2.28
N SER A 41 2.56 13.94 1.41
CA SER A 41 2.04 14.85 0.38
C SER A 41 1.03 15.91 0.87
N PRO A 42 1.28 16.67 1.94
CA PRO A 42 0.28 17.57 2.50
C PRO A 42 -0.15 18.68 1.52
N SER A 43 0.71 19.08 0.58
CA SER A 43 0.41 20.12 -0.41
C SER A 43 -0.26 19.60 -1.68
N LEU A 44 -0.27 18.27 -1.91
CA LEU A 44 -0.66 17.68 -3.18
C LEU A 44 -2.12 17.96 -3.55
N VAL A 45 -3.07 17.59 -2.67
CA VAL A 45 -4.50 17.72 -2.98
C VAL A 45 -4.90 19.19 -3.19
N PRO A 46 -4.52 20.15 -2.33
CA PRO A 46 -4.77 21.57 -2.60
C PRO A 46 -4.16 22.06 -3.91
N PHE A 47 -2.96 21.59 -4.25
CA PHE A 47 -2.30 21.95 -5.52
C PHE A 47 -3.07 21.40 -6.73
N LEU A 48 -3.44 20.12 -6.73
CA LEU A 48 -4.22 19.51 -7.80
C LEU A 48 -5.57 20.23 -8.01
N GLN A 49 -6.25 20.58 -6.92
CA GLN A 49 -7.52 21.33 -6.98
C GLN A 49 -7.34 22.74 -7.57
N GLY A 50 -6.25 23.43 -7.20
CA GLY A 50 -5.95 24.78 -7.68
C GLY A 50 -5.48 24.85 -9.13
N HIS A 51 -4.94 23.74 -9.68
CA HIS A 51 -4.35 23.66 -11.01
C HIS A 51 -5.01 22.60 -11.91
N ALA A 52 -6.25 22.19 -11.59
CA ALA A 52 -6.91 21.10 -12.27
C ALA A 52 -7.02 21.26 -13.79
N ASP A 53 -7.30 22.48 -14.27
CA ASP A 53 -7.43 22.76 -15.71
C ASP A 53 -6.08 22.69 -16.45
N GLU A 54 -4.98 23.03 -15.78
CA GLU A 54 -3.62 22.96 -16.32
C GLU A 54 -3.09 21.51 -16.36
N LEU A 55 -3.44 20.73 -15.34
CA LEU A 55 -2.91 19.38 -15.15
C LEU A 55 -3.74 18.28 -15.82
N ARG A 56 -4.97 18.58 -16.22
CA ARG A 56 -5.86 17.57 -16.85
C ARG A 56 -5.27 17.09 -18.17
N ALA A 57 -5.18 15.76 -18.32
CA ALA A 57 -4.73 15.08 -19.51
C ALA A 57 -5.57 13.83 -19.76
N ASP A 58 -5.33 13.13 -20.85
CA ASP A 58 -6.02 11.87 -21.18
C ASP A 58 -5.62 10.72 -20.27
N LEU A 59 -4.37 10.70 -19.80
CA LEU A 59 -3.78 9.64 -18.99
C LEU A 59 -2.60 10.19 -18.17
N ALA A 60 -2.47 9.75 -16.93
CA ALA A 60 -1.27 9.95 -16.14
C ALA A 60 -0.32 8.73 -16.29
N LEU A 61 0.97 8.98 -16.42
CA LEU A 61 2.01 7.95 -16.39
C LEU A 61 2.81 8.10 -15.08
N ILE A 62 2.85 7.07 -14.27
CA ILE A 62 3.53 7.07 -12.96
C ILE A 62 4.64 6.02 -13.02
N CYS A 63 5.88 6.40 -12.68
CA CYS A 63 7.05 5.53 -12.77
C CYS A 63 7.49 4.92 -11.43
N ASP A 64 6.78 5.17 -10.36
CA ASP A 64 7.10 4.76 -9.00
C ASP A 64 6.57 3.34 -8.66
N THR A 65 7.03 2.34 -9.41
CA THR A 65 6.72 0.92 -9.19
C THR A 65 7.91 0.04 -9.56
N GLY A 66 7.74 -1.28 -9.59
CA GLY A 66 8.79 -2.24 -9.91
C GLY A 66 8.40 -3.27 -10.95
N LEU A 67 9.38 -4.08 -11.31
CA LEU A 67 9.16 -5.31 -12.07
C LEU A 67 8.38 -6.32 -11.21
N PHE A 68 7.60 -7.22 -11.83
CA PHE A 68 6.95 -8.31 -11.10
C PHE A 68 7.96 -9.35 -10.61
N ALA A 69 8.94 -9.66 -11.44
CA ALA A 69 10.04 -10.58 -11.16
C ALA A 69 11.26 -10.15 -11.99
N ASP A 70 12.38 -10.82 -11.83
CA ASP A 70 13.54 -10.48 -12.64
C ASP A 70 13.17 -10.51 -14.14
N ARG A 71 13.32 -9.34 -14.80
CA ARG A 71 13.02 -9.12 -16.22
C ARG A 71 11.56 -9.30 -16.66
N VAL A 72 10.61 -9.43 -15.73
CA VAL A 72 9.17 -9.46 -16.05
C VAL A 72 8.58 -8.07 -15.80
N PRO A 73 8.31 -7.28 -16.86
CA PRO A 73 7.73 -5.94 -16.68
C PRO A 73 6.30 -6.05 -16.20
N ALA A 74 5.87 -5.07 -15.40
CA ALA A 74 4.54 -5.03 -14.83
C ALA A 74 3.86 -3.68 -15.05
N ILE A 75 2.54 -3.73 -15.17
CA ILE A 75 1.66 -2.57 -15.05
C ILE A 75 0.80 -2.79 -13.81
N VAL A 76 0.94 -1.91 -12.83
CA VAL A 76 0.14 -1.96 -11.62
C VAL A 76 -1.25 -1.43 -11.92
N THR A 77 -2.26 -2.26 -11.71
CA THR A 77 -3.66 -1.97 -12.04
C THR A 77 -4.56 -1.77 -10.83
N GLN A 78 -4.01 -2.03 -9.65
CA GLN A 78 -4.68 -1.75 -8.39
C GLN A 78 -3.67 -1.51 -7.26
N LEU A 79 -4.00 -0.57 -6.39
CA LEU A 79 -3.24 -0.18 -5.22
C LEU A 79 -4.12 -0.32 -3.99
N ARG A 80 -3.56 -0.81 -2.90
CA ARG A 80 -4.29 -0.83 -1.63
C ARG A 80 -4.35 0.56 -1.03
N GLY A 81 -5.50 0.88 -0.43
CA GLY A 81 -5.65 2.03 0.45
C GLY A 81 -4.97 1.78 1.80
N MET A 82 -4.93 2.81 2.60
CA MET A 82 -4.34 2.74 3.95
C MET A 82 -5.22 3.48 4.95
N LEU A 83 -5.26 2.95 6.16
CA LEU A 83 -5.82 3.61 7.32
C LEU A 83 -4.92 3.30 8.50
N GLN A 84 -4.59 4.30 9.29
CA GLN A 84 -3.75 4.16 10.48
C GLN A 84 -4.48 4.72 11.70
N GLU A 85 -4.44 3.94 12.79
CA GLU A 85 -5.12 4.29 14.03
C GLU A 85 -4.26 3.91 15.23
N GLU A 86 -4.27 4.76 16.24
CA GLU A 86 -3.68 4.46 17.55
C GLU A 86 -4.80 4.40 18.58
N VAL A 87 -4.80 3.35 19.40
CA VAL A 87 -5.75 3.15 20.49
C VAL A 87 -5.00 3.12 21.82
N THR A 88 -5.49 3.87 22.80
CA THR A 88 -4.98 3.83 24.18
C THR A 88 -6.11 3.46 25.12
N VAL A 89 -5.88 2.42 25.90
CA VAL A 89 -6.77 1.99 26.98
C VAL A 89 -6.16 2.44 28.29
N ARG A 90 -6.87 3.25 29.08
CA ARG A 90 -6.48 3.73 30.38
C ARG A 90 -7.40 3.15 31.45
N GLY A 91 -6.81 2.64 32.53
CA GLY A 91 -7.54 2.10 33.68
C GLY A 91 -7.37 2.96 34.91
N ALA A 92 -6.56 2.49 35.85
CA ALA A 92 -6.29 3.21 37.09
C ALA A 92 -5.58 4.55 36.86
N SER A 93 -5.72 5.49 37.76
CA SER A 93 -5.11 6.83 37.69
C SER A 93 -3.56 6.82 37.82
N ARG A 94 -2.97 5.67 38.16
CA ARG A 94 -1.53 5.44 38.31
C ARG A 94 -1.21 3.95 38.20
N ASP A 95 0.05 3.61 38.03
CA ASP A 95 0.53 2.24 38.12
C ASP A 95 0.25 1.65 39.52
N LEU A 96 -0.17 0.38 39.54
CA LEU A 96 -0.57 -0.30 40.77
C LEU A 96 0.34 -1.49 41.08
N HIS A 97 0.54 -1.79 42.34
CA HIS A 97 1.24 -3.01 42.76
C HIS A 97 0.40 -4.23 42.48
N SER A 98 0.89 -5.15 41.62
CA SER A 98 0.12 -6.31 41.16
C SER A 98 -0.29 -7.28 42.26
N GLY A 99 0.51 -7.38 43.34
CA GLY A 99 0.16 -8.22 44.49
C GLY A 99 -0.96 -7.65 45.38
N LEU A 100 -1.19 -6.33 45.32
CA LEU A 100 -2.26 -5.67 46.10
C LEU A 100 -3.56 -5.50 45.28
N TYR A 101 -3.45 -5.30 43.97
CA TYR A 101 -4.60 -4.96 43.13
C TYR A 101 -4.87 -6.01 42.06
N GLY A 102 -3.98 -7.00 41.85
CA GLY A 102 -4.16 -8.03 40.85
C GLY A 102 -5.40 -8.87 41.12
N GLY A 103 -6.19 -9.10 40.11
CA GLY A 103 -7.49 -9.78 40.21
C GLY A 103 -8.66 -8.87 40.53
N ALA A 104 -8.42 -7.73 41.26
CA ALA A 104 -9.44 -6.73 41.57
C ALA A 104 -9.48 -5.57 40.57
N ALA A 105 -8.32 -5.00 40.26
CA ALA A 105 -8.21 -3.90 39.32
C ALA A 105 -8.09 -4.40 37.85
N MET A 106 -8.70 -3.66 36.95
CA MET A 106 -8.55 -3.90 35.52
C MET A 106 -7.10 -3.65 35.08
N ASN A 107 -6.57 -4.52 34.21
CA ASN A 107 -5.26 -4.36 33.61
C ASN A 107 -5.40 -3.96 32.14
N PRO A 108 -4.99 -2.74 31.73
CA PRO A 108 -5.10 -2.24 30.37
C PRO A 108 -4.41 -3.14 29.32
N ILE A 109 -3.28 -3.78 29.68
CA ILE A 109 -2.61 -4.73 28.77
C ILE A 109 -3.52 -5.91 28.45
N ARG A 110 -4.22 -6.47 29.45
CA ARG A 110 -5.15 -7.60 29.20
C ARG A 110 -6.32 -7.21 28.30
N VAL A 111 -6.86 -6.01 28.51
CA VAL A 111 -7.96 -5.49 27.69
C VAL A 111 -7.49 -5.28 26.26
N LEU A 112 -6.36 -4.57 26.08
CA LEU A 112 -5.80 -4.31 24.76
C LEU A 112 -5.42 -5.60 24.04
N ALA A 113 -4.79 -6.55 24.71
CA ALA A 113 -4.44 -7.85 24.14
C ALA A 113 -5.69 -8.62 23.66
N ALA A 114 -6.80 -8.57 24.41
CA ALA A 114 -8.05 -9.19 23.99
C ALA A 114 -8.68 -8.50 22.77
N VAL A 115 -8.58 -7.17 22.67
CA VAL A 115 -9.02 -6.40 21.49
C VAL A 115 -8.19 -6.82 20.27
N LEU A 116 -6.87 -6.84 20.37
CA LEU A 116 -5.97 -7.20 19.28
C LEU A 116 -6.10 -8.66 18.84
N ALA A 117 -6.18 -9.59 19.80
CA ALA A 117 -6.41 -11.01 19.50
C ALA A 117 -7.75 -11.25 18.80
N GLY A 118 -8.72 -10.39 19.05
CA GLY A 118 -10.02 -10.45 18.40
C GLY A 118 -10.11 -9.70 17.06
N LEU A 119 -9.03 -9.17 16.52
CA LEU A 119 -9.04 -8.51 15.20
C LEU A 119 -9.21 -9.49 14.04
N HIS A 120 -8.82 -10.74 14.22
CA HIS A 120 -8.96 -11.78 13.22
C HIS A 120 -9.69 -13.00 13.78
N ASP A 121 -10.44 -13.64 12.93
CA ASP A 121 -11.01 -14.96 13.21
C ASP A 121 -10.04 -16.11 12.88
N ALA A 122 -10.46 -17.34 13.12
CA ALA A 122 -9.63 -18.52 12.86
C ALA A 122 -9.33 -18.76 11.36
N SER A 123 -10.03 -18.10 10.45
CA SER A 123 -9.77 -18.16 9.00
C SER A 123 -8.90 -17.02 8.50
N GLY A 124 -8.38 -16.17 9.38
CA GLY A 124 -7.58 -15.01 9.04
C GLY A 124 -8.38 -13.80 8.56
N ARG A 125 -9.72 -13.83 8.68
CA ARG A 125 -10.57 -12.69 8.29
C ARG A 125 -10.60 -11.64 9.39
N VAL A 126 -10.56 -10.36 8.99
CA VAL A 126 -10.72 -9.24 9.92
C VAL A 126 -12.15 -9.19 10.46
N THR A 127 -12.29 -9.01 11.76
CA THR A 127 -13.59 -9.07 12.48
C THR A 127 -14.25 -7.72 12.73
N VAL A 128 -13.64 -6.62 12.28
CA VAL A 128 -14.25 -5.28 12.37
C VAL A 128 -15.57 -5.31 11.61
N PRO A 129 -16.71 -4.94 12.23
CA PRO A 129 -18.00 -4.95 11.56
C PRO A 129 -17.99 -4.11 10.28
N GLY A 130 -18.59 -4.61 9.20
CA GLY A 130 -18.59 -3.93 7.91
C GLY A 130 -17.22 -3.82 7.21
N PHE A 131 -16.18 -4.46 7.74
CA PHE A 131 -14.83 -4.35 7.16
C PHE A 131 -14.75 -4.82 5.71
N TYR A 132 -15.60 -5.74 5.32
CA TYR A 132 -15.64 -6.27 3.95
C TYR A 132 -16.67 -5.59 3.05
N ASP A 133 -17.35 -4.55 3.53
CA ASP A 133 -18.24 -3.75 2.70
C ASP A 133 -17.42 -2.99 1.65
N GLY A 134 -17.79 -3.12 0.38
CA GLY A 134 -17.02 -2.57 -0.74
C GLY A 134 -15.80 -3.40 -1.18
N VAL A 135 -15.50 -4.52 -0.52
CA VAL A 135 -14.48 -5.46 -1.01
C VAL A 135 -15.01 -6.21 -2.22
N LEU A 136 -14.33 -6.04 -3.34
CA LEU A 136 -14.67 -6.72 -4.58
C LEU A 136 -13.92 -8.05 -4.69
N GLU A 137 -14.62 -9.09 -5.10
CA GLU A 137 -13.96 -10.33 -5.49
C GLU A 137 -13.30 -10.17 -6.85
N LEU A 138 -12.15 -10.84 -7.03
CA LEU A 138 -11.46 -10.81 -8.31
C LEU A 138 -12.30 -11.47 -9.40
N PRO A 139 -12.37 -10.86 -10.61
CA PRO A 139 -12.86 -11.56 -11.78
C PRO A 139 -12.06 -12.86 -12.00
N GLU A 140 -12.75 -13.92 -12.40
CA GLU A 140 -12.12 -15.25 -12.57
C GLU A 140 -10.94 -15.21 -13.55
N GLU A 141 -11.06 -14.43 -14.63
CA GLU A 141 -9.99 -14.23 -15.61
C GLU A 141 -8.73 -13.60 -14.98
N LEU A 142 -8.89 -12.59 -14.13
CA LEU A 142 -7.77 -11.95 -13.45
C LEU A 142 -7.16 -12.88 -12.39
N ARG A 143 -8.00 -13.63 -11.69
CA ARG A 143 -7.54 -14.63 -10.72
C ARG A 143 -6.72 -15.73 -11.40
N ALA A 144 -7.18 -16.21 -12.55
CA ALA A 144 -6.46 -17.19 -13.37
C ALA A 144 -5.13 -16.61 -13.89
N ALA A 145 -5.13 -15.34 -14.35
CA ALA A 145 -3.92 -14.66 -14.79
C ALA A 145 -2.89 -14.55 -13.65
N TRP A 146 -3.31 -14.19 -12.43
CA TRP A 146 -2.40 -14.13 -11.28
C TRP A 146 -1.91 -15.52 -10.83
N ALA A 147 -2.74 -16.54 -10.94
CA ALA A 147 -2.30 -17.92 -10.68
C ALA A 147 -1.24 -18.37 -11.69
N ALA A 148 -1.31 -17.89 -12.93
CA ALA A 148 -0.34 -18.21 -14.00
C ALA A 148 0.99 -17.44 -13.88
N LEU A 149 1.09 -16.44 -13.00
CA LEU A 149 2.34 -15.71 -12.75
C LEU A 149 3.40 -16.56 -12.00
N GLU A 150 3.04 -17.78 -11.57
CA GLU A 150 3.94 -18.72 -10.89
C GLU A 150 4.70 -18.08 -9.71
N PHE A 151 4.01 -17.25 -8.92
CA PHE A 151 4.60 -16.60 -7.77
C PHE A 151 5.04 -17.63 -6.72
N ASP A 152 6.35 -17.71 -6.51
CA ASP A 152 6.95 -18.59 -5.51
C ASP A 152 6.81 -17.99 -4.10
N HIS A 153 5.67 -18.27 -3.46
CA HIS A 153 5.40 -17.80 -2.12
C HIS A 153 6.29 -18.44 -1.04
N GLU A 154 6.83 -19.64 -1.28
CA GLU A 154 7.75 -20.29 -0.36
C GLU A 154 9.11 -19.58 -0.37
N ALA A 155 9.60 -19.21 -1.55
CA ALA A 155 10.81 -18.39 -1.68
C ALA A 155 10.59 -17.00 -1.11
N PHE A 156 9.44 -16.35 -1.38
CA PHE A 156 9.10 -15.02 -0.86
C PHE A 156 9.09 -14.99 0.66
N LEU A 157 8.38 -15.91 1.31
CA LEU A 157 8.32 -16.00 2.76
C LEU A 157 9.65 -16.52 3.34
N GLY A 158 10.33 -17.41 2.64
CA GLY A 158 11.63 -17.98 3.02
C GLY A 158 12.73 -16.91 3.09
N ALA A 159 12.69 -15.90 2.22
CA ALA A 159 13.63 -14.78 2.25
C ALA A 159 13.60 -13.99 3.56
N VAL A 160 12.47 -14.00 4.27
CA VAL A 160 12.30 -13.37 5.61
C VAL A 160 12.20 -14.40 6.75
N GLY A 161 12.54 -15.67 6.48
CA GLY A 161 12.58 -16.75 7.50
C GLY A 161 11.22 -17.34 7.85
N LEU A 162 10.18 -17.09 7.07
CA LEU A 162 8.84 -17.64 7.25
C LEU A 162 8.56 -18.80 6.27
N ARG A 163 7.50 -19.57 6.53
CA ARG A 163 7.16 -20.77 5.72
C ARG A 163 5.70 -20.84 5.29
N HIS A 164 4.81 -20.17 6.01
CA HIS A 164 3.37 -20.33 5.80
C HIS A 164 2.71 -18.96 5.71
N PRO A 165 1.82 -18.72 4.71
CA PRO A 165 1.04 -17.50 4.66
C PRO A 165 0.11 -17.41 5.87
N ALA A 166 -0.11 -16.18 6.35
CA ALA A 166 -0.94 -15.86 7.52
C ALA A 166 -2.23 -15.12 7.18
N GLY A 167 -2.51 -14.91 5.90
CA GLY A 167 -3.70 -14.19 5.44
C GLY A 167 -4.97 -15.05 5.42
N GLU A 168 -6.00 -14.55 4.73
CA GLU A 168 -7.30 -15.23 4.63
C GLU A 168 -7.18 -16.63 4.02
N ALA A 169 -7.77 -17.62 4.69
CA ALA A 169 -7.80 -18.99 4.21
C ALA A 169 -8.48 -19.13 2.83
N GLY A 170 -7.90 -19.96 1.96
CA GLY A 170 -8.45 -20.24 0.62
C GLY A 170 -8.16 -19.17 -0.43
N ARG A 171 -7.32 -18.18 -0.13
CA ARG A 171 -6.87 -17.16 -1.09
C ARG A 171 -5.49 -17.52 -1.66
N LEU A 172 -5.26 -17.11 -2.91
CA LEU A 172 -3.91 -17.17 -3.49
C LEU A 172 -2.99 -16.20 -2.74
N PRO A 173 -1.69 -16.49 -2.62
CA PRO A 173 -0.73 -15.55 -2.00
C PRO A 173 -0.77 -14.15 -2.60
N LEU A 174 -0.87 -14.03 -3.92
CA LEU A 174 -1.00 -12.73 -4.59
C LEU A 174 -2.34 -12.04 -4.30
N GLU A 175 -3.45 -12.78 -4.11
CA GLU A 175 -4.69 -12.17 -3.62
C GLU A 175 -4.49 -11.56 -2.23
N MET A 176 -3.83 -12.26 -1.31
CA MET A 176 -3.56 -11.76 0.05
C MET A 176 -2.73 -10.48 0.02
N LEU A 177 -1.77 -10.38 -0.89
CA LEU A 177 -0.88 -9.22 -1.02
C LEU A 177 -1.55 -8.04 -1.72
N TRP A 178 -2.42 -8.27 -2.71
CA TRP A 178 -2.85 -7.23 -3.65
C TRP A 178 -4.33 -6.88 -3.58
N SER A 179 -5.21 -7.86 -3.33
CA SER A 179 -6.66 -7.68 -3.45
C SER A 179 -7.46 -8.01 -2.19
N ARG A 180 -6.77 -8.41 -1.11
CA ARG A 180 -7.45 -8.61 0.17
C ARG A 180 -7.05 -7.55 1.18
N PRO A 181 -8.02 -7.08 1.99
CA PRO A 181 -7.73 -6.09 3.02
C PRO A 181 -7.06 -6.76 4.23
N THR A 182 -6.28 -5.99 4.98
CA THR A 182 -5.57 -6.47 6.18
C THR A 182 -5.73 -5.52 7.36
N ALA A 183 -5.51 -6.02 8.57
CA ALA A 183 -5.44 -5.24 9.80
C ALA A 183 -4.24 -5.72 10.63
N GLU A 184 -3.18 -4.91 10.69
CA GLU A 184 -1.92 -5.30 11.30
C GLU A 184 -1.60 -4.45 12.53
N PRO A 185 -1.44 -5.05 13.73
CA PRO A 185 -0.82 -4.36 14.86
C PRO A 185 0.66 -4.09 14.58
N ASN A 186 1.02 -2.80 14.49
CA ASN A 186 2.40 -2.37 14.18
C ASN A 186 3.22 -2.07 15.42
N GLY A 187 2.55 -1.85 16.56
CA GLY A 187 3.22 -1.57 17.82
C GLY A 187 2.30 -1.76 19.00
N ILE A 188 2.86 -2.18 20.12
CA ILE A 188 2.16 -2.32 21.40
C ILE A 188 3.07 -1.71 22.47
N ALA A 189 2.51 -0.86 23.33
CA ALA A 189 3.21 -0.27 24.46
C ALA A 189 2.36 -0.41 25.73
N GLY A 190 3.02 -0.65 26.87
CA GLY A 190 2.36 -0.73 28.17
C GLY A 190 3.15 -1.59 29.16
N GLY A 191 3.10 -1.22 30.44
CA GLY A 191 3.83 -1.92 31.49
C GLY A 191 5.33 -1.62 31.51
N TYR A 192 6.09 -2.47 32.19
CA TYR A 192 7.53 -2.32 32.35
C TYR A 192 8.29 -3.14 31.31
N ALA A 193 9.07 -2.46 30.50
CA ALA A 193 9.90 -3.06 29.44
C ALA A 193 11.41 -2.86 29.65
N GLY A 194 11.83 -2.36 30.83
CA GLY A 194 13.23 -2.19 31.18
C GLY A 194 13.89 -3.50 31.65
N GLU A 195 15.18 -3.41 31.99
CA GLU A 195 15.93 -4.56 32.54
C GLU A 195 15.37 -5.00 33.88
N GLY A 196 15.34 -6.34 34.11
CA GLY A 196 14.78 -6.94 35.31
C GLY A 196 13.27 -7.10 35.28
N PHE A 197 12.62 -7.14 36.43
CA PHE A 197 11.18 -7.38 36.56
C PHE A 197 10.52 -6.37 37.49
N LYS A 198 9.30 -5.91 37.16
CA LYS A 198 8.51 -5.02 37.99
C LYS A 198 7.08 -5.57 38.11
N THR A 199 6.66 -5.81 39.39
CA THR A 199 5.32 -6.36 39.68
C THR A 199 4.26 -5.26 39.62
N VAL A 200 3.95 -4.77 38.41
CA VAL A 200 3.08 -3.61 38.18
C VAL A 200 1.87 -3.97 37.30
N LEU A 201 0.72 -3.38 37.58
CA LEU A 201 -0.38 -3.18 36.64
C LEU A 201 -0.23 -1.75 36.12
N PRO A 202 0.02 -1.53 34.83
CA PRO A 202 0.20 -0.19 34.32
C PRO A 202 -1.13 0.60 34.35
N ALA A 203 -1.04 1.92 34.38
CA ALA A 203 -2.19 2.79 34.26
C ALA A 203 -2.81 2.77 32.86
N GLU A 204 -1.97 2.57 31.85
CA GLU A 204 -2.40 2.56 30.44
C GLU A 204 -1.65 1.55 29.58
N ALA A 205 -2.23 1.19 28.44
CA ALA A 205 -1.59 0.46 27.37
C ALA A 205 -2.10 0.98 26.03
N SER A 206 -1.24 1.03 25.02
CA SER A 206 -1.58 1.51 23.68
C SER A 206 -1.14 0.56 22.57
N ALA A 207 -1.80 0.63 21.43
CA ALA A 207 -1.40 -0.07 20.21
C ALA A 207 -1.57 0.82 18.99
N LYS A 208 -0.71 0.61 18.00
CA LYS A 208 -0.79 1.19 16.67
C LYS A 208 -1.21 0.10 15.70
N ILE A 209 -2.23 0.38 14.91
CA ILE A 209 -2.81 -0.56 13.95
C ILE A 209 -2.85 0.12 12.58
N SER A 210 -2.40 -0.58 11.56
CA SER A 210 -2.60 -0.20 10.18
C SER A 210 -3.56 -1.16 9.48
N PHE A 211 -4.39 -0.61 8.63
CA PHE A 211 -5.27 -1.36 7.76
C PHE A 211 -4.85 -1.11 6.32
N ARG A 212 -4.78 -2.18 5.52
CA ARG A 212 -4.72 -2.04 4.07
C ARG A 212 -6.11 -2.30 3.52
N LEU A 213 -6.60 -1.38 2.71
CA LEU A 213 -7.96 -1.38 2.18
C LEU A 213 -7.94 -1.72 0.69
N VAL A 214 -9.05 -2.28 0.18
CA VAL A 214 -9.16 -2.69 -1.23
C VAL A 214 -10.55 -2.33 -1.78
N GLY A 215 -10.67 -2.32 -3.09
CA GLY A 215 -11.95 -2.06 -3.73
C GLY A 215 -12.54 -0.70 -3.37
N ASP A 216 -13.80 -0.69 -3.00
CA ASP A 216 -14.57 0.51 -2.67
C ASP A 216 -14.76 0.69 -1.15
N GLN A 217 -13.86 0.13 -0.33
CA GLN A 217 -13.89 0.32 1.12
C GLN A 217 -13.70 1.80 1.48
N ASP A 218 -14.60 2.31 2.34
CA ASP A 218 -14.49 3.67 2.88
C ASP A 218 -13.58 3.69 4.13
N PRO A 219 -12.41 4.36 4.07
CA PRO A 219 -11.49 4.44 5.20
C PRO A 219 -12.12 5.05 6.46
N GLN A 220 -13.03 6.02 6.32
CA GLN A 220 -13.66 6.67 7.47
C GLN A 220 -14.72 5.76 8.11
N ALA A 221 -15.52 5.07 7.31
CA ALA A 221 -16.47 4.08 7.81
C ALA A 221 -15.75 2.95 8.58
N ILE A 222 -14.63 2.46 8.05
CA ILE A 222 -13.81 1.45 8.72
C ILE A 222 -13.22 1.99 10.04
N ARG A 223 -12.72 3.23 10.06
CA ARG A 223 -12.22 3.89 11.27
C ARG A 223 -13.26 3.91 12.38
N GLU A 224 -14.45 4.41 12.07
CA GLU A 224 -15.50 4.51 13.07
C GLU A 224 -15.97 3.13 13.55
N SER A 225 -16.12 2.17 12.64
CA SER A 225 -16.51 0.80 13.00
C SER A 225 -15.45 0.13 13.88
N PHE A 226 -14.16 0.33 13.60
CA PHE A 226 -13.07 -0.14 14.46
C PHE A 226 -13.16 0.49 15.85
N ARG A 227 -13.34 1.82 15.94
CA ARG A 227 -13.47 2.53 17.23
C ARG A 227 -14.67 2.03 18.04
N GLU A 228 -15.80 1.82 17.40
CA GLU A 228 -17.01 1.28 18.03
C GLU A 228 -16.77 -0.15 18.55
N MET A 229 -16.15 -1.00 17.74
CA MET A 229 -15.78 -2.34 18.15
C MET A 229 -14.87 -2.35 19.37
N VAL A 230 -13.87 -1.46 19.42
CA VAL A 230 -12.96 -1.33 20.57
C VAL A 230 -13.74 -0.87 21.80
N ARG A 231 -14.55 0.18 21.68
CA ARG A 231 -15.38 0.69 22.79
C ARG A 231 -16.30 -0.38 23.38
N ALA A 232 -16.89 -1.23 22.51
CA ALA A 232 -17.77 -2.32 22.94
C ALA A 232 -17.05 -3.45 23.70
N ARG A 233 -15.72 -3.57 23.54
CA ARG A 233 -14.89 -4.59 24.19
C ARG A 233 -14.17 -4.11 25.45
N VAL A 234 -14.15 -2.80 25.68
CA VAL A 234 -13.48 -2.19 26.83
C VAL A 234 -14.43 -2.18 28.03
N PRO A 235 -13.99 -2.59 29.23
CA PRO A 235 -14.79 -2.53 30.46
C PRO A 235 -15.25 -1.10 30.80
N ALA A 236 -16.37 -1.00 31.55
CA ALA A 236 -17.00 0.29 31.85
C ALA A 236 -16.12 1.27 32.65
N ASP A 237 -15.19 0.77 33.44
CA ASP A 237 -14.22 1.58 34.23
C ASP A 237 -12.95 1.93 33.46
N ALA A 238 -12.84 1.60 32.19
CA ALA A 238 -11.71 2.01 31.37
C ALA A 238 -12.08 3.17 30.47
N GLU A 239 -11.17 4.09 30.32
CA GLU A 239 -11.21 5.09 29.26
C GLU A 239 -10.52 4.54 28.01
N VAL A 240 -11.08 4.82 26.86
CA VAL A 240 -10.44 4.56 25.58
C VAL A 240 -10.33 5.84 24.77
N SER A 241 -9.14 6.11 24.27
CA SER A 241 -8.89 7.24 23.36
C SER A 241 -8.26 6.74 22.06
N PHE A 242 -8.46 7.51 21.00
CA PHE A 242 -7.98 7.19 19.65
C PHE A 242 -7.26 8.38 19.05
N VAL A 243 -6.19 8.10 18.31
CA VAL A 243 -5.53 9.08 17.46
C VAL A 243 -5.54 8.54 16.03
N GLY A 244 -6.31 9.20 15.15
CA GLY A 244 -6.32 8.90 13.73
C GLY A 244 -5.09 9.50 13.06
N HIS A 245 -4.40 8.68 12.25
CA HIS A 245 -3.33 9.12 11.37
C HIS A 245 -3.80 9.11 9.91
N GLY A 246 -2.90 8.88 8.96
CA GLY A 246 -3.21 8.86 7.54
C GLY A 246 -4.38 7.94 7.17
N ALA A 247 -5.11 8.35 6.14
CA ALA A 247 -6.17 7.55 5.53
C ALA A 247 -6.25 7.86 4.03
N SER A 248 -6.24 6.82 3.20
CA SER A 248 -6.44 6.93 1.75
C SER A 248 -7.25 5.75 1.24
N PRO A 249 -8.16 5.94 0.29
CA PRO A 249 -8.88 4.85 -0.35
C PRO A 249 -7.94 4.00 -1.22
N ALA A 250 -8.37 2.80 -1.54
CA ALA A 250 -7.75 1.98 -2.58
C ALA A 250 -7.97 2.63 -3.96
N SER A 251 -7.12 2.27 -4.92
CA SER A 251 -7.26 2.71 -6.30
C SER A 251 -7.28 1.52 -7.24
N ARG A 252 -8.18 1.54 -8.22
CA ARG A 252 -8.26 0.55 -9.30
C ARG A 252 -8.34 1.27 -10.62
N MET A 253 -7.49 0.85 -11.57
CA MET A 253 -7.41 1.41 -12.91
C MET A 253 -8.35 0.67 -13.86
N ASP A 254 -8.96 1.39 -14.79
CA ASP A 254 -9.78 0.79 -15.84
C ASP A 254 -8.89 0.21 -16.95
N THR A 255 -8.56 -1.07 -16.82
CA THR A 255 -7.73 -1.79 -17.80
C THR A 255 -8.43 -2.06 -19.13
N SER A 256 -9.73 -1.75 -19.26
CA SER A 256 -10.46 -1.87 -20.55
C SER A 256 -10.04 -0.79 -21.55
N SER A 257 -9.41 0.28 -21.10
CA SER A 257 -8.86 1.31 -21.98
C SER A 257 -7.79 0.73 -22.91
N PRO A 258 -7.85 1.02 -24.22
CA PRO A 258 -6.84 0.57 -25.20
C PRO A 258 -5.41 0.96 -24.84
N ALA A 259 -5.23 2.03 -24.07
CA ALA A 259 -3.92 2.52 -23.62
C ALA A 259 -3.17 1.48 -22.77
N PHE A 260 -3.88 0.74 -21.91
CA PHE A 260 -3.26 -0.29 -21.07
C PHE A 260 -2.72 -1.45 -21.89
N GLU A 261 -3.49 -1.92 -22.87
CA GLU A 261 -3.06 -3.02 -23.72
C GLU A 261 -1.94 -2.58 -24.69
N ALA A 262 -1.97 -1.32 -25.16
CA ALA A 262 -0.90 -0.76 -25.98
C ALA A 262 0.41 -0.66 -25.19
N ALA A 263 0.35 -0.18 -23.94
CA ALA A 263 1.50 -0.15 -23.04
C ALA A 263 2.02 -1.56 -22.71
N ARG A 264 1.13 -2.52 -22.41
CA ARG A 264 1.50 -3.91 -22.11
C ARG A 264 2.31 -4.52 -23.25
N ARG A 265 1.86 -4.34 -24.50
CA ARG A 265 2.61 -4.79 -25.69
C ARG A 265 3.95 -4.11 -25.84
N ALA A 266 4.01 -2.78 -25.66
CA ALA A 266 5.24 -2.02 -25.76
C ALA A 266 6.30 -2.46 -24.74
N LEU A 267 5.86 -2.78 -23.52
CA LEU A 267 6.71 -3.32 -22.45
C LEU A 267 7.18 -4.74 -22.79
N SER A 268 6.27 -5.59 -23.25
CA SER A 268 6.59 -6.97 -23.65
C SER A 268 7.66 -7.00 -24.75
N ASP A 269 7.53 -6.13 -25.75
CA ASP A 269 8.49 -6.01 -26.85
C ASP A 269 9.89 -5.56 -26.38
N GLU A 270 9.97 -4.65 -25.41
CA GLU A 270 11.27 -4.20 -24.89
C GLU A 270 11.94 -5.25 -24.01
N TRP A 271 11.16 -5.94 -23.20
CA TRP A 271 11.71 -6.89 -22.23
C TRP A 271 11.89 -8.31 -22.79
N GLY A 272 11.22 -8.63 -23.90
CA GLY A 272 11.23 -9.96 -24.50
C GLY A 272 10.45 -11.00 -23.66
N THR A 273 9.62 -10.53 -22.74
CA THR A 273 8.80 -11.32 -21.84
C THR A 273 7.45 -10.62 -21.73
N GLU A 274 6.36 -11.36 -21.65
CA GLU A 274 5.02 -10.79 -21.56
C GLU A 274 4.87 -9.95 -20.30
N ALA A 275 4.46 -8.69 -20.46
CA ALA A 275 4.19 -7.79 -19.36
C ALA A 275 2.92 -8.20 -18.61
N ALA A 276 2.99 -8.21 -17.27
CA ALA A 276 1.89 -8.64 -16.41
C ALA A 276 1.04 -7.46 -15.93
N PHE A 277 -0.28 -7.66 -15.84
CA PHE A 277 -1.13 -6.82 -15.02
C PHE A 277 -1.11 -7.34 -13.58
N VAL A 278 -0.65 -6.50 -12.66
CA VAL A 278 -0.44 -6.88 -11.26
C VAL A 278 -1.18 -5.94 -10.32
N GLY A 279 -1.32 -6.35 -9.06
CA GLY A 279 -1.67 -5.45 -7.97
C GLY A 279 -0.43 -5.01 -7.21
N SER A 280 -0.58 -4.02 -6.33
CA SER A 280 0.45 -3.64 -5.36
C SER A 280 -0.11 -3.69 -3.95
N GLY A 281 0.71 -4.19 -3.03
CA GLY A 281 0.44 -4.14 -1.60
C GLY A 281 0.62 -2.75 -1.00
N GLY A 282 1.38 -1.89 -1.68
CA GLY A 282 1.61 -0.50 -1.31
C GLY A 282 0.46 0.42 -1.69
N SER A 283 0.58 1.65 -1.25
CA SER A 283 -0.35 2.73 -1.57
C SER A 283 0.45 3.83 -2.27
N ILE A 284 -0.04 4.29 -3.41
CA ILE A 284 0.47 5.46 -4.13
C ILE A 284 -0.70 6.44 -4.22
N PRO A 285 -0.91 7.29 -3.21
CA PRO A 285 -2.13 8.08 -3.08
C PRO A 285 -2.39 9.02 -4.26
N VAL A 286 -1.35 9.51 -4.93
CA VAL A 286 -1.46 10.39 -6.10
C VAL A 286 -2.28 9.77 -7.22
N ALA A 287 -2.20 8.46 -7.46
CA ALA A 287 -3.01 7.79 -8.49
C ALA A 287 -4.52 7.91 -8.21
N GLY A 288 -4.92 7.76 -6.95
CA GLY A 288 -6.31 7.97 -6.51
C GLY A 288 -6.74 9.44 -6.62
N TYR A 289 -5.85 10.37 -6.31
CA TYR A 289 -6.14 11.81 -6.44
C TYR A 289 -6.23 12.26 -7.89
N PHE A 290 -5.43 11.73 -8.80
CA PHE A 290 -5.59 11.99 -10.23
C PHE A 290 -6.96 11.54 -10.73
N LYS A 291 -7.45 10.39 -10.27
CA LYS A 291 -8.80 9.93 -10.60
C LYS A 291 -9.89 10.82 -9.99
N SER A 292 -9.81 11.12 -8.70
CA SER A 292 -10.88 11.82 -7.97
C SER A 292 -10.91 13.32 -8.24
N VAL A 293 -9.76 13.97 -8.43
CA VAL A 293 -9.67 15.43 -8.62
C VAL A 293 -9.62 15.82 -10.10
N LEU A 294 -8.85 15.07 -10.91
CA LEU A 294 -8.61 15.40 -12.32
C LEU A 294 -9.42 14.57 -13.30
N GLY A 295 -10.04 13.47 -12.84
CA GLY A 295 -10.79 12.54 -13.68
C GLY A 295 -9.92 11.68 -14.59
N MET A 296 -8.61 11.59 -14.33
CA MET A 296 -7.65 10.83 -15.13
C MET A 296 -7.42 9.45 -14.56
N ASP A 297 -7.29 8.46 -15.42
CA ASP A 297 -6.70 7.17 -15.04
C ASP A 297 -5.16 7.27 -15.02
N SER A 298 -4.53 6.39 -14.24
CA SER A 298 -3.08 6.34 -14.11
C SER A 298 -2.56 4.99 -14.61
N LEU A 299 -1.56 5.01 -15.47
CA LEU A 299 -0.80 3.85 -15.88
C LEU A 299 0.49 3.83 -15.07
N LEU A 300 0.62 2.85 -14.19
CA LEU A 300 1.76 2.72 -13.29
C LEU A 300 2.67 1.62 -13.81
N ALA A 301 3.88 1.98 -14.20
CA ALA A 301 4.91 1.04 -14.62
C ALA A 301 6.29 1.54 -14.16
N GLY A 302 7.08 0.64 -13.59
CA GLY A 302 8.40 0.97 -13.06
C GLY A 302 9.36 -0.20 -13.22
N TRP A 303 10.61 0.05 -12.86
CA TRP A 303 11.72 -0.85 -13.15
C TRP A 303 12.52 -1.19 -11.90
N GLY A 304 11.99 -0.88 -10.71
CA GLY A 304 12.56 -1.27 -9.43
C GLY A 304 12.64 -2.78 -9.28
N LYS A 305 13.61 -3.27 -8.53
CA LYS A 305 13.81 -4.69 -8.19
C LYS A 305 13.66 -4.90 -6.69
N ASP A 306 13.30 -6.10 -6.27
CA ASP A 306 13.12 -6.46 -4.86
C ASP A 306 14.39 -6.25 -4.01
N ASP A 307 15.57 -6.33 -4.65
CA ASP A 307 16.87 -6.16 -3.99
C ASP A 307 17.43 -4.72 -4.05
N ASP A 308 16.65 -3.76 -4.52
CA ASP A 308 17.08 -2.35 -4.60
C ASP A 308 17.20 -1.68 -3.23
N GLY A 309 16.61 -2.26 -2.18
CA GLY A 309 16.74 -1.79 -0.82
C GLY A 309 16.02 -0.47 -0.56
N LEU A 310 14.80 -0.34 -1.10
CA LEU A 310 13.92 0.82 -0.88
C LEU A 310 13.80 1.15 0.61
N HIS A 311 13.82 2.43 0.97
CA HIS A 311 13.78 2.95 2.35
C HIS A 311 14.88 2.41 3.27
N ALA A 312 15.98 1.89 2.70
CA ALA A 312 17.09 1.33 3.47
C ALA A 312 18.45 1.96 3.12
N PRO A 313 19.44 1.89 4.01
CA PRO A 313 20.81 2.28 3.67
C PRO A 313 21.34 1.48 2.49
N ASN A 314 22.11 2.15 1.63
CA ASN A 314 22.69 1.59 0.40
C ASN A 314 21.67 1.21 -0.67
N GLU A 315 20.52 1.87 -0.70
CA GLU A 315 19.59 1.78 -1.81
C GLU A 315 20.30 1.95 -3.15
N LYS A 316 20.03 1.04 -4.08
CA LYS A 316 20.60 1.03 -5.43
C LYS A 316 19.53 1.16 -6.50
N TYR A 317 19.93 1.46 -7.72
CA TYR A 317 19.12 1.30 -8.91
C TYR A 317 19.93 0.59 -9.99
N ASP A 318 19.35 -0.42 -10.57
CA ASP A 318 20.01 -1.28 -11.54
C ASP A 318 20.22 -0.55 -12.86
N VAL A 319 21.45 -0.61 -13.42
CA VAL A 319 21.79 0.06 -14.69
C VAL A 319 21.04 -0.56 -15.87
N GLU A 320 20.76 -1.86 -15.85
CA GLU A 320 19.94 -2.50 -16.88
C GLU A 320 18.50 -1.98 -16.80
N SER A 321 17.95 -1.87 -15.58
CA SER A 321 16.63 -1.26 -15.32
C SER A 321 16.56 0.17 -15.86
N PHE A 322 17.60 0.98 -15.64
CA PHE A 322 17.68 2.33 -16.18
C PHE A 322 17.60 2.35 -17.72
N HIS A 323 18.43 1.56 -18.39
CA HIS A 323 18.46 1.54 -19.84
C HIS A 323 17.20 0.92 -20.46
N LYS A 324 16.72 -0.18 -19.91
CA LYS A 324 15.47 -0.81 -20.37
C LYS A 324 14.26 0.07 -20.07
N GLY A 325 14.22 0.71 -18.89
CA GLY A 325 13.18 1.63 -18.52
C GLY A 325 13.08 2.84 -19.47
N THR A 326 14.23 3.41 -19.82
CA THR A 326 14.27 4.50 -20.83
C THR A 326 13.66 4.06 -22.16
N ARG A 327 14.04 2.88 -22.67
CA ARG A 327 13.47 2.36 -23.93
C ARG A 327 12.02 1.95 -23.80
N SER A 328 11.62 1.43 -22.63
CA SER A 328 10.22 1.11 -22.32
C SER A 328 9.33 2.34 -22.42
N TRP A 329 9.71 3.44 -21.76
CA TRP A 329 8.96 4.68 -21.84
C TRP A 329 8.93 5.25 -23.27
N ALA A 330 10.03 5.17 -24.02
CA ALA A 330 10.03 5.60 -25.43
C ALA A 330 9.02 4.78 -26.26
N ARG A 331 8.93 3.47 -26.05
CA ARG A 331 7.96 2.59 -26.74
C ARG A 331 6.51 2.83 -26.27
N VAL A 332 6.31 3.02 -24.97
CA VAL A 332 4.97 3.34 -24.41
C VAL A 332 4.46 4.65 -24.99
N LEU A 333 5.29 5.71 -25.01
CA LEU A 333 4.91 7.00 -25.62
C LEU A 333 4.57 6.86 -27.11
N ALA A 334 5.29 6.01 -27.85
CA ALA A 334 4.96 5.72 -29.24
C ALA A 334 3.61 5.01 -29.40
N ALA A 335 3.31 4.09 -28.49
CA ALA A 335 2.10 3.27 -28.54
C ALA A 335 0.83 4.01 -28.10
N LEU A 336 0.98 5.09 -27.36
CA LEU A 336 -0.12 5.96 -26.88
C LEU A 336 -0.42 7.14 -27.83
N ARG A 337 0.25 7.21 -28.96
CA ARG A 337 0.12 8.27 -29.98
C ARG A 337 -1.21 8.22 -30.73
#